data_6f9a62d6b213cff99d9d1b52acb5ef29
#
_entry.id   6f9a62d6b213cff99d9d1b52acb5ef29
#
_cell.length_a   1.000
_cell.length_b   1.000
_cell.length_c   1.000
_cell.angle_alpha   90.00
_cell.angle_beta   90.00
_cell.angle_gamma   90.00
#
_symmetry.space_group_name_H-M   'P 1'
#
loop_
_entity.id
_entity.type
_entity.pdbx_description
1 polymer ?
#
loop_
_entity_poly.entity_id
_entity_poly.type
_entity_poly.pdbx_seq_one_letter_code
_entity_poly.pdbx_strand_id
1 'polypeptide(L)'
;MFFLHSCRIEIVLCGPVRIGPVVPIDMMIVMFTLIMMLCFLQPDVLAADSRSPDALATSLARSEDNRDELELAIEGVPEDHRPDLIWMIERMPLSDLQSMTSNQLIRNVSLAREAHDASPWGKRIPLDIYRDAILPYACINEKRDDWRAGFLKRFSPMVSEARTTSEAAAILNNTIFKTLGVVYSTQRPRADQSPLESIDAGMASCTGLSILLVDACRSVGIPARFVGTPLWSDGSGNHSWVEIYDSGQWHFTGAAEPVGEDLDKAWFAARASTAIEGHPQHAILAVTWRQVPLHFPLPWSSEDRSIRAVDVTSRYSSVAQEVPEGMKQVRFVAIDHDGTRRSVAIRVTMPGSEKFLAGTTRDERFDTNDHLEMILPAESSIQVTAMWPSGQLVETHGLEGDQPLITLHPAPVEIRPSDPE
;
A
#
# COMPACT_ATOMS: atom_id res chain seq x y z
N MET A 1 1.60 61.27 -16.85
CA MET A 1 2.05 62.31 -15.89
C MET A 1 2.49 61.56 -14.64
N PHE A 2 3.76 61.62 -14.38
CA PHE A 2 4.52 60.85 -13.41
C PHE A 2 4.22 61.25 -11.96
N PHE A 3 4.27 60.27 -11.03
CA PHE A 3 4.81 60.53 -9.68
C PHE A 3 5.47 59.28 -9.11
N LEU A 4 6.79 59.29 -9.11
CA LEU A 4 7.67 58.44 -8.32
C LEU A 4 7.69 58.96 -6.88
N HIS A 5 7.42 58.08 -5.87
CA HIS A 5 7.73 58.39 -4.47
C HIS A 5 8.91 57.53 -4.02
N SER A 6 10.01 58.26 -3.81
CA SER A 6 11.24 57.81 -3.20
C SER A 6 11.06 57.67 -1.68
N CYS A 7 11.25 56.46 -1.14
CA CYS A 7 11.33 56.25 0.30
C CYS A 7 12.80 56.34 0.73
N ARG A 8 13.15 57.40 1.48
CA ARG A 8 14.43 57.57 2.18
C ARG A 8 14.40 56.71 3.45
N ILE A 9 15.41 55.86 3.61
CA ILE A 9 15.68 55.15 4.87
C ILE A 9 16.68 56.00 5.66
N GLU A 10 16.25 56.52 6.79
CA GLU A 10 17.16 57.14 7.77
C GLU A 10 17.74 56.06 8.68
N ILE A 11 19.07 55.98 8.68
CA ILE A 11 19.80 55.09 9.60
C ILE A 11 20.05 55.89 10.90
N VAL A 12 19.35 55.52 11.96
CA VAL A 12 19.62 55.99 13.31
C VAL A 12 20.72 55.11 13.92
N LEU A 13 21.91 55.69 14.13
CA LEU A 13 22.99 55.08 14.88
C LEU A 13 22.66 55.12 16.37
N CYS A 14 22.36 54.00 17.00
CA CYS A 14 22.21 53.86 18.45
C CYS A 14 23.39 53.05 19.01
N GLY A 15 23.98 53.53 20.05
CA GLY A 15 25.06 53.24 20.93
C GLY A 15 25.60 51.77 21.11
N PRO A 16 26.62 51.55 21.94
CA PRO A 16 27.43 50.33 21.93
C PRO A 16 26.68 49.12 22.44
N VAL A 17 26.53 48.10 21.55
CA VAL A 17 25.99 46.78 21.86
C VAL A 17 27.04 46.01 22.68
N ARG A 18 26.73 45.62 23.90
CA ARG A 18 27.51 44.64 24.67
C ARG A 18 27.44 43.28 23.94
N ILE A 19 28.59 42.79 23.49
CA ILE A 19 28.74 41.47 22.92
C ILE A 19 28.58 40.47 24.06
N GLY A 20 27.50 39.70 24.05
CA GLY A 20 27.30 38.51 24.88
C GLY A 20 28.23 37.39 24.43
N PRO A 21 28.39 36.29 25.20
CA PRO A 21 29.35 35.23 24.90
C PRO A 21 29.05 34.62 23.52
N VAL A 22 30.09 34.56 22.70
CA VAL A 22 30.07 33.92 21.36
C VAL A 22 29.91 32.41 21.55
N VAL A 23 28.79 31.86 21.11
CA VAL A 23 28.57 30.40 21.09
C VAL A 23 29.49 29.83 19.97
N PRO A 24 30.32 28.81 20.23
CA PRO A 24 31.17 28.21 19.19
C PRO A 24 30.33 27.68 18.01
N ILE A 25 30.80 27.88 16.80
CA ILE A 25 30.16 27.44 15.55
C ILE A 25 29.89 25.93 15.55
N ASP A 26 30.73 25.14 16.19
CA ASP A 26 30.58 23.70 16.34
C ASP A 26 29.33 23.31 17.15
N MET A 27 28.94 24.10 18.14
CA MET A 27 27.73 23.85 18.93
C MET A 27 26.45 24.23 18.18
N MET A 28 26.51 25.18 17.26
CA MET A 28 25.39 25.53 16.35
C MET A 28 25.17 24.43 15.30
N ILE A 29 26.22 23.82 14.75
CA ILE A 29 26.13 22.74 13.78
C ILE A 29 25.56 21.48 14.45
N VAL A 30 25.97 21.12 15.66
CA VAL A 30 25.43 19.99 16.42
C VAL A 30 23.97 20.23 16.80
N MET A 31 23.59 21.45 17.15
CA MET A 31 22.19 21.78 17.46
C MET A 31 21.29 21.78 16.22
N PHE A 32 21.81 22.22 15.05
CA PHE A 32 21.09 22.17 13.79
C PHE A 32 20.94 20.74 13.27
N THR A 33 21.96 19.89 13.42
CA THR A 33 21.85 18.45 13.10
C THR A 33 20.90 17.73 14.05
N LEU A 34 20.86 18.08 15.33
CA LEU A 34 19.92 17.49 16.29
C LEU A 34 18.47 17.93 16.02
N ILE A 35 18.24 19.18 15.63
CA ILE A 35 16.94 19.71 15.26
C ILE A 35 16.47 19.12 13.91
N MET A 36 17.38 18.97 12.93
CA MET A 36 17.06 18.28 11.67
C MET A 36 16.74 16.80 11.90
N MET A 37 17.41 16.12 12.84
CA MET A 37 17.13 14.72 13.18
C MET A 37 15.79 14.54 13.92
N LEU A 38 15.33 15.57 14.67
CA LEU A 38 14.00 15.58 15.30
C LEU A 38 12.86 15.92 14.33
N CYS A 39 13.13 16.58 13.21
CA CYS A 39 12.12 16.87 12.18
C CYS A 39 11.81 15.67 11.26
N PHE A 40 12.59 14.59 11.31
CA PHE A 40 12.32 13.35 10.58
C PHE A 40 11.56 12.30 11.41
N LEU A 41 11.14 12.61 12.63
CA LEU A 41 10.17 11.79 13.34
C LEU A 41 8.83 11.92 12.61
N GLN A 42 8.48 10.88 11.87
CA GLN A 42 7.24 10.81 11.09
C GLN A 42 6.04 11.09 12.01
N PRO A 43 5.07 11.91 11.59
CA PRO A 43 3.90 12.26 12.40
C PRO A 43 3.08 11.05 12.86
N ASP A 44 3.21 9.90 12.20
CA ASP A 44 2.56 8.65 12.54
C ASP A 44 2.97 8.08 13.91
N VAL A 45 4.15 8.45 14.43
CA VAL A 45 4.66 7.96 15.73
C VAL A 45 4.12 8.77 16.91
N LEU A 46 3.58 9.96 16.66
CA LEU A 46 3.19 10.90 17.73
C LEU A 46 1.68 10.93 18.05
N ALA A 47 0.83 10.16 17.34
CA ALA A 47 -0.54 9.96 17.77
C ALA A 47 -0.54 9.03 18.99
N ALA A 48 -0.45 9.60 20.19
CA ALA A 48 -0.51 8.85 21.42
C ALA A 48 -1.82 8.05 21.47
N ASP A 49 -1.69 6.72 21.59
CA ASP A 49 -2.80 5.81 21.81
C ASP A 49 -3.46 6.15 23.17
N SER A 50 -4.54 6.93 23.14
CA SER A 50 -5.22 7.39 24.33
C SER A 50 -6.01 6.25 24.97
N ARG A 51 -5.47 5.63 26.02
CA ARG A 51 -6.23 4.69 26.84
C ARG A 51 -7.30 5.45 27.65
N SER A 52 -8.56 5.06 27.44
CA SER A 52 -9.60 5.33 28.45
C SER A 52 -9.45 4.32 29.59
N PRO A 53 -9.52 4.71 30.86
CA PRO A 53 -9.47 3.80 32.01
C PRO A 53 -10.50 2.67 31.95
N ASP A 54 -11.61 2.88 31.23
CA ASP A 54 -12.75 1.97 31.12
C ASP A 54 -12.86 1.27 29.77
N ALA A 55 -11.82 1.30 28.91
CA ALA A 55 -11.89 0.79 27.53
C ALA A 55 -12.22 -0.70 27.48
N LEU A 56 -11.58 -1.52 28.31
CA LEU A 56 -11.87 -2.95 28.40
C LEU A 56 -13.30 -3.21 28.88
N ALA A 57 -13.74 -2.55 29.95
CA ALA A 57 -15.10 -2.69 30.46
C ALA A 57 -16.15 -2.30 29.39
N THR A 58 -15.87 -1.27 28.62
CA THR A 58 -16.72 -0.84 27.49
C THR A 58 -16.76 -1.91 26.39
N SER A 59 -15.62 -2.51 26.02
CA SER A 59 -15.56 -3.58 25.01
C SER A 59 -16.32 -4.83 25.48
N LEU A 60 -16.14 -5.24 26.76
CA LEU A 60 -16.86 -6.36 27.35
C LEU A 60 -18.38 -6.10 27.45
N ALA A 61 -18.81 -4.87 27.72
CA ALA A 61 -20.23 -4.54 27.70
C ALA A 61 -20.84 -4.58 26.29
N ARG A 62 -20.07 -4.26 25.24
CA ARG A 62 -20.49 -4.28 23.84
C ARG A 62 -20.46 -5.66 23.20
N SER A 63 -19.81 -6.65 23.82
CA SER A 63 -19.75 -8.02 23.29
C SER A 63 -21.04 -8.82 23.49
N GLU A 64 -22.02 -8.28 24.26
CA GLU A 64 -23.32 -8.89 24.49
C GLU A 64 -23.19 -10.36 24.98
N ASP A 65 -23.79 -11.32 24.26
CA ASP A 65 -23.76 -12.75 24.60
C ASP A 65 -22.39 -13.40 24.47
N ASN A 66 -21.41 -12.74 23.79
CA ASN A 66 -20.05 -13.26 23.62
C ASN A 66 -19.09 -12.86 24.74
N ARG A 67 -19.57 -12.20 25.78
CA ARG A 67 -18.74 -11.69 26.88
C ARG A 67 -17.93 -12.80 27.56
N ASP A 68 -18.54 -13.94 27.82
CA ASP A 68 -17.91 -15.07 28.50
C ASP A 68 -16.69 -15.59 27.69
N GLU A 69 -16.77 -15.61 26.36
CA GLU A 69 -15.64 -15.99 25.50
C GLU A 69 -14.45 -15.02 25.64
N LEU A 70 -14.71 -13.72 25.72
CA LEU A 70 -13.65 -12.72 25.90
C LEU A 70 -13.01 -12.81 27.30
N GLU A 71 -13.83 -13.02 28.36
CA GLU A 71 -13.35 -13.20 29.72
C GLU A 71 -12.53 -14.51 29.85
N LEU A 72 -13.00 -15.62 29.28
CA LEU A 72 -12.25 -16.88 29.19
C LEU A 72 -10.93 -16.71 28.44
N ALA A 73 -10.89 -15.90 27.36
CA ALA A 73 -9.65 -15.62 26.67
C ALA A 73 -8.64 -14.87 27.55
N ILE A 74 -9.09 -13.86 28.31
CA ILE A 74 -8.25 -13.07 29.22
C ILE A 74 -7.69 -13.92 30.35
N GLU A 75 -8.47 -14.87 30.87
CA GLU A 75 -8.05 -15.79 31.92
C GLU A 75 -7.11 -16.89 31.40
N GLY A 76 -7.41 -17.40 30.19
CA GLY A 76 -6.70 -18.54 29.59
C GLY A 76 -5.38 -18.20 28.89
N VAL A 77 -5.15 -16.93 28.51
CA VAL A 77 -3.90 -16.53 27.89
C VAL A 77 -2.75 -16.46 28.92
N PRO A 78 -1.49 -16.79 28.58
CA PRO A 78 -0.34 -16.59 29.46
C PRO A 78 -0.29 -15.18 30.04
N GLU A 79 0.13 -15.05 31.31
CA GLU A 79 0.05 -13.77 32.06
C GLU A 79 0.82 -12.64 31.36
N ASP A 80 2.00 -12.95 30.81
CA ASP A 80 2.85 -12.01 30.05
C ASP A 80 2.26 -11.60 28.68
N HIS A 81 1.33 -12.39 28.11
CA HIS A 81 0.62 -12.05 26.88
C HIS A 81 -0.72 -11.31 27.13
N ARG A 82 -1.23 -11.32 28.36
CA ARG A 82 -2.53 -10.72 28.72
C ARG A 82 -2.62 -9.24 28.37
N PRO A 83 -1.60 -8.40 28.56
CA PRO A 83 -1.65 -7.00 28.16
C PRO A 83 -1.86 -6.80 26.65
N ASP A 84 -1.36 -7.69 25.81
CA ASP A 84 -1.52 -7.64 24.35
C ASP A 84 -2.93 -8.07 23.94
N LEU A 85 -3.48 -9.11 24.58
CA LEU A 85 -4.87 -9.52 24.36
C LEU A 85 -5.85 -8.42 24.76
N ILE A 86 -5.66 -7.81 25.93
CA ILE A 86 -6.51 -6.69 26.39
C ILE A 86 -6.42 -5.53 25.41
N TRP A 87 -5.21 -5.14 24.97
CA TRP A 87 -5.01 -4.09 23.98
C TRP A 87 -5.78 -4.39 22.68
N MET A 88 -5.81 -5.64 22.24
CA MET A 88 -6.52 -6.07 21.03
C MET A 88 -8.04 -6.02 21.24
N ILE A 89 -8.57 -6.55 22.36
CA ILE A 89 -10.02 -6.52 22.68
C ILE A 89 -10.56 -5.09 22.75
N GLU A 90 -9.80 -4.15 23.32
CA GLU A 90 -10.18 -2.74 23.39
C GLU A 90 -10.35 -2.08 21.99
N ARG A 91 -9.86 -2.74 20.92
CA ARG A 91 -9.77 -2.18 19.56
C ARG A 91 -10.50 -2.99 18.49
N MET A 92 -10.98 -4.16 18.85
CA MET A 92 -11.71 -5.04 17.94
C MET A 92 -12.95 -4.35 17.35
N PRO A 93 -13.30 -4.63 16.08
CA PRO A 93 -14.60 -4.31 15.52
C PRO A 93 -15.74 -4.92 16.36
N LEU A 94 -16.90 -4.28 16.34
CA LEU A 94 -18.06 -4.76 17.11
C LEU A 94 -18.45 -6.20 16.72
N SER A 95 -18.45 -6.50 15.43
CA SER A 95 -18.74 -7.87 14.94
C SER A 95 -17.80 -8.91 15.54
N ASP A 96 -16.54 -8.57 15.71
CA ASP A 96 -15.53 -9.49 16.24
C ASP A 96 -15.64 -9.64 17.76
N LEU A 97 -15.96 -8.54 18.48
CA LEU A 97 -16.30 -8.60 19.90
C LEU A 97 -17.48 -9.57 20.18
N GLN A 98 -18.44 -9.64 19.25
CA GLN A 98 -19.64 -10.45 19.37
C GLN A 98 -19.53 -11.87 18.80
N SER A 99 -18.37 -12.26 18.22
CA SER A 99 -18.27 -13.56 17.53
C SER A 99 -16.97 -14.33 17.74
N MET A 100 -15.86 -13.65 18.12
CA MET A 100 -14.57 -14.32 18.29
C MET A 100 -14.56 -15.21 19.52
N THR A 101 -14.10 -16.46 19.37
CA THR A 101 -13.99 -17.40 20.47
C THR A 101 -12.73 -17.21 21.29
N SER A 102 -12.75 -17.62 22.55
CA SER A 102 -11.59 -17.60 23.46
C SER A 102 -10.39 -18.34 22.86
N ASN A 103 -10.61 -19.49 22.25
CA ASN A 103 -9.55 -20.28 21.62
C ASN A 103 -8.88 -19.55 20.43
N GLN A 104 -9.67 -18.88 19.57
CA GLN A 104 -9.12 -18.08 18.47
C GLN A 104 -8.23 -16.95 18.99
N LEU A 105 -8.69 -16.24 20.01
CA LEU A 105 -7.98 -15.11 20.60
C LEU A 105 -6.67 -15.53 21.29
N ILE A 106 -6.74 -16.57 22.12
CA ILE A 106 -5.55 -17.12 22.82
C ILE A 106 -4.51 -17.60 21.81
N ARG A 107 -4.95 -18.38 20.80
CA ARG A 107 -4.04 -18.88 19.76
C ARG A 107 -3.40 -17.76 18.97
N ASN A 108 -4.19 -16.76 18.57
CA ASN A 108 -3.65 -15.63 17.81
C ASN A 108 -2.56 -14.90 18.57
N VAL A 109 -2.82 -14.52 19.82
CA VAL A 109 -1.85 -13.79 20.66
C VAL A 109 -0.61 -14.62 20.93
N SER A 110 -0.78 -15.90 21.29
CA SER A 110 0.35 -16.78 21.59
C SER A 110 1.25 -17.01 20.38
N LEU A 111 0.67 -17.28 19.21
CA LEU A 111 1.43 -17.47 17.97
C LEU A 111 2.07 -16.17 17.45
N ALA A 112 1.42 -15.02 17.65
CA ALA A 112 2.00 -13.73 17.30
C ALA A 112 3.25 -13.45 18.16
N ARG A 113 3.17 -13.76 19.46
CA ARG A 113 4.30 -13.62 20.38
C ARG A 113 5.42 -14.60 20.05
N GLU A 114 5.09 -15.87 19.78
CA GLU A 114 6.05 -16.89 19.35
C GLU A 114 6.82 -16.44 18.10
N ALA A 115 6.12 -16.01 17.08
CA ALA A 115 6.73 -15.53 15.85
C ALA A 115 7.62 -14.30 16.05
N HIS A 116 7.16 -13.34 16.86
CA HIS A 116 7.94 -12.15 17.22
C HIS A 116 9.23 -12.52 17.96
N ASP A 117 9.15 -13.35 18.99
CA ASP A 117 10.28 -13.67 19.85
C ASP A 117 11.29 -14.61 19.17
N ALA A 118 10.84 -15.46 18.24
CA ALA A 118 11.70 -16.33 17.43
C ALA A 118 12.40 -15.60 16.28
N SER A 119 11.88 -14.46 15.84
CA SER A 119 12.46 -13.74 14.70
C SER A 119 13.75 -12.99 15.04
N PRO A 120 14.73 -12.90 14.10
CA PRO A 120 16.00 -12.18 14.32
C PRO A 120 15.80 -10.67 14.55
N TRP A 121 14.68 -10.13 14.10
CA TRP A 121 14.31 -8.71 14.21
C TRP A 121 13.41 -8.40 15.40
N GLY A 122 12.77 -9.39 16.04
CA GLY A 122 11.75 -9.19 17.07
C GLY A 122 12.14 -8.20 18.16
N LYS A 123 13.33 -8.34 18.74
CA LYS A 123 13.83 -7.43 19.81
C LYS A 123 13.99 -5.97 19.37
N ARG A 124 14.02 -5.70 18.06
CA ARG A 124 14.17 -4.35 17.51
C ARG A 124 12.83 -3.71 17.15
N ILE A 125 11.74 -4.49 17.18
CA ILE A 125 10.39 -3.99 16.87
C ILE A 125 9.83 -3.31 18.12
N PRO A 126 9.45 -2.01 18.05
CA PRO A 126 8.77 -1.33 19.14
C PRO A 126 7.44 -2.00 19.50
N LEU A 127 7.05 -1.95 20.77
CA LEU A 127 5.83 -2.60 21.25
C LEU A 127 4.56 -2.11 20.58
N ASP A 128 4.48 -0.83 20.29
CA ASP A 128 3.35 -0.21 19.58
C ASP A 128 3.25 -0.72 18.13
N ILE A 129 4.39 -0.90 17.44
CA ILE A 129 4.45 -1.50 16.10
C ILE A 129 4.09 -3.00 16.16
N TYR A 130 4.59 -3.74 17.15
CA TYR A 130 4.20 -5.15 17.35
C TYR A 130 2.68 -5.27 17.48
N ARG A 131 2.07 -4.45 18.34
CA ARG A 131 0.62 -4.45 18.59
C ARG A 131 -0.20 -4.03 17.38
N ASP A 132 0.29 -3.06 16.61
CA ASP A 132 -0.45 -2.51 15.46
C ASP A 132 -0.29 -3.36 14.19
N ALA A 133 0.87 -4.01 13.99
CA ALA A 133 1.23 -4.58 12.70
C ALA A 133 1.68 -6.06 12.71
N ILE A 134 1.81 -6.71 13.89
CA ILE A 134 2.09 -8.16 13.99
C ILE A 134 0.94 -8.88 14.71
N LEU A 135 0.49 -8.35 15.82
CA LEU A 135 -0.53 -8.95 16.70
C LEU A 135 -1.89 -9.14 16.01
N PRO A 136 -2.40 -8.23 15.17
CA PRO A 136 -3.73 -8.33 14.62
C PRO A 136 -3.98 -9.61 13.82
N TYR A 137 -5.18 -10.17 13.97
CA TYR A 137 -5.64 -11.38 13.27
C TYR A 137 -6.28 -11.09 11.91
N ALA A 138 -6.51 -9.83 11.60
CA ALA A 138 -7.15 -9.39 10.37
C ALA A 138 -6.57 -8.07 9.87
N CYS A 139 -6.79 -7.80 8.59
CA CYS A 139 -6.39 -6.56 7.94
C CYS A 139 -7.54 -5.54 7.91
N ILE A 140 -8.68 -5.94 7.30
CA ILE A 140 -9.87 -5.11 7.11
C ILE A 140 -11.13 -5.88 7.57
N ASN A 141 -12.14 -5.99 6.71
CA ASN A 141 -13.40 -6.68 7.02
C ASN A 141 -13.51 -8.08 6.38
N GLU A 142 -12.39 -8.67 5.96
CA GLU A 142 -12.34 -10.04 5.44
C GLU A 142 -12.83 -11.06 6.49
N LYS A 143 -13.23 -12.24 6.03
CA LYS A 143 -13.60 -13.35 6.91
C LYS A 143 -12.47 -13.69 7.88
N ARG A 144 -12.82 -13.92 9.16
CA ARG A 144 -11.85 -14.27 10.21
C ARG A 144 -11.44 -15.73 10.09
N ASP A 145 -10.27 -15.97 9.49
CA ASP A 145 -9.66 -17.28 9.31
C ASP A 145 -8.65 -17.59 10.43
N ASP A 146 -8.51 -18.88 10.77
CA ASP A 146 -7.43 -19.36 11.65
C ASP A 146 -6.17 -19.68 10.82
N TRP A 147 -5.62 -18.68 10.17
CA TRP A 147 -4.50 -18.80 9.23
C TRP A 147 -3.13 -18.91 9.91
N ARG A 148 -2.95 -18.28 11.08
CA ARG A 148 -1.63 -17.97 11.67
C ARG A 148 -0.78 -19.20 11.91
N ALA A 149 -1.33 -20.28 12.52
CA ALA A 149 -0.57 -21.49 12.81
C ALA A 149 -0.07 -22.19 11.53
N GLY A 150 -0.94 -22.30 10.54
CA GLY A 150 -0.61 -22.91 9.24
C GLY A 150 0.47 -22.12 8.51
N PHE A 151 0.36 -20.79 8.53
CA PHE A 151 1.31 -19.88 7.88
C PHE A 151 2.65 -19.84 8.59
N LEU A 152 2.67 -19.76 9.92
CA LEU A 152 3.90 -19.84 10.72
C LEU A 152 4.70 -21.10 10.35
N LYS A 153 4.06 -22.27 10.38
CA LYS A 153 4.69 -23.55 10.03
C LYS A 153 5.22 -23.57 8.58
N ARG A 154 4.46 -22.99 7.64
CA ARG A 154 4.78 -23.05 6.21
C ARG A 154 5.84 -22.05 5.81
N PHE A 155 5.80 -20.83 6.37
CA PHE A 155 6.60 -19.70 5.89
C PHE A 155 7.87 -19.45 6.70
N SER A 156 7.94 -19.85 7.99
CA SER A 156 9.17 -19.69 8.79
C SER A 156 10.42 -20.29 8.13
N PRO A 157 10.37 -21.50 7.51
CA PRO A 157 11.54 -22.02 6.82
C PRO A 157 11.98 -21.18 5.61
N MET A 158 11.06 -20.46 4.96
CA MET A 158 11.36 -19.64 3.77
C MET A 158 12.18 -18.40 4.11
N VAL A 159 12.01 -17.87 5.33
CA VAL A 159 12.66 -16.63 5.80
C VAL A 159 13.76 -16.86 6.83
N SER A 160 14.15 -18.12 7.05
CA SER A 160 15.11 -18.49 8.10
C SER A 160 16.49 -17.83 7.96
N GLU A 161 16.90 -17.53 6.74
CA GLU A 161 18.19 -16.90 6.44
C GLU A 161 18.11 -15.35 6.40
N ALA A 162 16.89 -14.79 6.37
CA ALA A 162 16.69 -13.35 6.32
C ALA A 162 17.14 -12.68 7.63
N ARG A 163 17.71 -11.49 7.50
CA ARG A 163 18.25 -10.70 8.61
C ARG A 163 17.44 -9.47 8.95
N THR A 164 16.63 -9.00 8.01
CA THR A 164 15.76 -7.84 8.15
C THR A 164 14.32 -8.19 7.77
N THR A 165 13.37 -7.37 8.22
CA THR A 165 11.97 -7.52 7.87
C THR A 165 11.73 -7.26 6.39
N SER A 166 12.46 -6.32 5.79
CA SER A 166 12.40 -6.03 4.35
C SER A 166 12.85 -7.21 3.50
N GLU A 167 13.99 -7.81 3.82
CA GLU A 167 14.50 -9.01 3.13
C GLU A 167 13.52 -10.18 3.24
N ALA A 168 13.01 -10.45 4.44
CA ALA A 168 12.04 -11.53 4.67
C ALA A 168 10.72 -11.30 3.93
N ALA A 169 10.21 -10.07 3.92
CA ALA A 169 9.00 -9.71 3.19
C ALA A 169 9.17 -9.84 1.66
N ALA A 170 10.32 -9.44 1.12
CA ALA A 170 10.64 -9.61 -0.30
C ALA A 170 10.69 -11.10 -0.68
N ILE A 171 11.30 -11.96 0.14
CA ILE A 171 11.32 -13.42 -0.07
C ILE A 171 9.89 -13.96 -0.09
N LEU A 172 9.03 -13.58 0.87
CA LEU A 172 7.65 -14.02 0.91
C LEU A 172 6.89 -13.57 -0.33
N ASN A 173 6.96 -12.29 -0.69
CA ASN A 173 6.24 -11.75 -1.85
C ASN A 173 6.65 -12.43 -3.16
N ASN A 174 7.93 -12.75 -3.34
CA ASN A 174 8.44 -13.46 -4.51
C ASN A 174 8.04 -14.95 -4.57
N THR A 175 7.61 -15.54 -3.44
CA THR A 175 7.54 -17.01 -3.33
C THR A 175 6.14 -17.53 -3.03
N ILE A 176 5.39 -16.90 -2.13
CA ILE A 176 4.18 -17.48 -1.55
C ILE A 176 3.06 -17.64 -2.58
N PHE A 177 2.83 -16.67 -3.44
CA PHE A 177 1.73 -16.70 -4.42
C PHE A 177 1.86 -17.87 -5.38
N LYS A 178 3.06 -18.09 -5.92
CA LYS A 178 3.35 -19.25 -6.74
C LYS A 178 3.21 -20.58 -5.97
N THR A 179 3.71 -20.61 -4.72
CA THR A 179 3.67 -21.80 -3.86
C THR A 179 2.25 -22.16 -3.42
N LEU A 180 1.39 -21.16 -3.27
CA LEU A 180 -0.02 -21.31 -2.89
C LEU A 180 -0.93 -21.52 -4.12
N GLY A 181 -0.45 -21.22 -5.33
CA GLY A 181 -1.24 -21.26 -6.56
C GLY A 181 -2.25 -20.12 -6.67
N VAL A 182 -2.00 -18.96 -6.02
CA VAL A 182 -2.91 -17.81 -6.05
C VAL A 182 -2.41 -16.78 -7.05
N VAL A 183 -3.29 -16.32 -7.92
CA VAL A 183 -2.99 -15.32 -8.95
C VAL A 183 -3.97 -14.14 -8.87
N TYR A 184 -3.57 -12.99 -9.40
CA TYR A 184 -4.51 -11.89 -9.61
C TYR A 184 -5.59 -12.28 -10.61
N SER A 185 -6.85 -11.95 -10.31
CA SER A 185 -7.94 -12.13 -11.26
C SER A 185 -9.14 -11.22 -10.95
N THR A 186 -9.73 -10.65 -11.99
CA THR A 186 -11.03 -9.98 -11.92
C THR A 186 -12.20 -10.95 -11.75
N GLN A 187 -11.97 -12.26 -11.99
CA GLN A 187 -12.95 -13.34 -11.82
C GLN A 187 -13.07 -13.85 -10.39
N ARG A 188 -12.33 -13.23 -9.43
CA ARG A 188 -12.41 -13.58 -8.00
C ARG A 188 -13.85 -13.49 -7.47
N PRO A 189 -14.24 -14.35 -6.50
CA PRO A 189 -15.59 -14.36 -5.93
C PRO A 189 -15.99 -13.03 -5.25
N ARG A 190 -15.03 -12.36 -4.58
CA ARG A 190 -15.26 -11.09 -3.87
C ARG A 190 -13.96 -10.29 -3.76
N ALA A 191 -14.05 -9.01 -3.44
CA ALA A 191 -12.87 -8.13 -3.38
C ALA A 191 -11.99 -8.43 -2.14
N ASP A 192 -12.62 -8.60 -0.99
CA ASP A 192 -12.03 -8.72 0.35
C ASP A 192 -11.92 -10.18 0.81
N GLN A 193 -11.46 -11.08 -0.09
CA GLN A 193 -11.24 -12.48 0.26
C GLN A 193 -10.24 -12.59 1.42
N SER A 194 -10.56 -13.46 2.38
CA SER A 194 -9.62 -13.89 3.40
C SER A 194 -8.47 -14.71 2.82
N PRO A 195 -7.38 -14.94 3.57
CA PRO A 195 -6.26 -15.75 3.10
C PRO A 195 -6.68 -17.15 2.62
N LEU A 196 -7.54 -17.85 3.39
CA LEU A 196 -7.97 -19.20 3.02
C LEU A 196 -8.96 -19.18 1.85
N GLU A 197 -9.85 -18.19 1.75
CA GLU A 197 -10.72 -18.02 0.58
C GLU A 197 -9.91 -17.75 -0.70
N SER A 198 -8.83 -16.98 -0.61
CA SER A 198 -7.93 -16.70 -1.74
C SER A 198 -7.17 -17.95 -2.20
N ILE A 199 -6.72 -18.76 -1.24
CA ILE A 199 -6.04 -20.04 -1.51
C ILE A 199 -7.01 -21.05 -2.13
N ASP A 200 -8.22 -21.20 -1.58
CA ASP A 200 -9.23 -22.13 -2.07
C ASP A 200 -9.71 -21.76 -3.48
N ALA A 201 -9.84 -20.48 -3.78
CA ALA A 201 -10.21 -19.99 -5.11
C ALA A 201 -9.06 -20.03 -6.12
N GLY A 202 -7.81 -20.10 -5.67
CA GLY A 202 -6.63 -19.98 -6.51
C GLY A 202 -6.46 -18.58 -7.15
N MET A 203 -7.25 -17.62 -6.72
CA MET A 203 -7.25 -16.26 -7.27
C MET A 203 -7.77 -15.23 -6.27
N ALA A 204 -7.32 -13.98 -6.42
CA ALA A 204 -7.78 -12.84 -5.62
C ALA A 204 -7.66 -11.51 -6.37
N SER A 205 -8.25 -10.45 -5.80
CA SER A 205 -8.00 -9.06 -6.19
C SER A 205 -6.69 -8.55 -5.59
N CYS A 206 -6.26 -7.33 -5.92
CA CYS A 206 -5.17 -6.64 -5.22
C CYS A 206 -5.41 -6.58 -3.70
N THR A 207 -6.66 -6.41 -3.27
CA THR A 207 -7.06 -6.43 -1.87
C THR A 207 -6.82 -7.80 -1.22
N GLY A 208 -7.35 -8.89 -1.81
CA GLY A 208 -7.16 -10.24 -1.26
C GLY A 208 -5.71 -10.72 -1.30
N LEU A 209 -4.94 -10.35 -2.34
CA LEU A 209 -3.50 -10.60 -2.40
C LEU A 209 -2.75 -9.85 -1.31
N SER A 210 -3.12 -8.59 -1.05
CA SER A 210 -2.50 -7.78 0.01
C SER A 210 -2.81 -8.33 1.41
N ILE A 211 -4.05 -8.76 1.67
CA ILE A 211 -4.43 -9.44 2.92
C ILE A 211 -3.57 -10.70 3.11
N LEU A 212 -3.46 -11.54 2.08
CA LEU A 212 -2.67 -12.77 2.13
C LEU A 212 -1.19 -12.50 2.43
N LEU A 213 -0.59 -11.46 1.82
CA LEU A 213 0.81 -11.10 2.07
C LEU A 213 1.00 -10.52 3.47
N VAL A 214 0.10 -9.64 3.93
CA VAL A 214 0.15 -9.08 5.30
C VAL A 214 0.10 -10.21 6.33
N ASP A 215 -0.82 -11.16 6.20
CA ASP A 215 -0.98 -12.25 7.14
C ASP A 215 0.19 -13.26 7.07
N ALA A 216 0.75 -13.49 5.87
CA ALA A 216 1.99 -14.25 5.73
C ALA A 216 3.16 -13.58 6.46
N CYS A 217 3.34 -12.27 6.31
CA CYS A 217 4.35 -11.48 7.03
C CYS A 217 4.14 -11.54 8.54
N ARG A 218 2.93 -11.24 9.01
CA ARG A 218 2.57 -11.29 10.43
C ARG A 218 2.80 -12.66 11.06
N SER A 219 2.58 -13.74 10.30
CA SER A 219 2.76 -15.11 10.78
C SER A 219 4.19 -15.44 11.16
N VAL A 220 5.17 -14.76 10.59
CA VAL A 220 6.61 -14.95 10.86
C VAL A 220 7.24 -13.77 11.60
N GLY A 221 6.41 -12.92 12.24
CA GLY A 221 6.86 -11.81 13.07
C GLY A 221 7.36 -10.59 12.29
N ILE A 222 6.97 -10.43 11.02
CA ILE A 222 7.24 -9.23 10.23
C ILE A 222 6.10 -8.23 10.43
N PRO A 223 6.37 -6.97 10.89
CA PRO A 223 5.32 -5.97 10.99
C PRO A 223 4.86 -5.55 9.59
N ALA A 224 3.60 -5.84 9.29
CA ALA A 224 2.98 -5.56 8.02
C ALA A 224 1.58 -4.99 8.19
N ARG A 225 1.20 -4.03 7.31
CA ARG A 225 -0.12 -3.43 7.30
C ARG A 225 -0.67 -3.28 5.89
N PHE A 226 -1.98 -3.30 5.80
CA PHE A 226 -2.72 -3.08 4.58
C PHE A 226 -2.76 -1.59 4.25
N VAL A 227 -2.49 -1.24 3.01
CA VAL A 227 -2.50 0.14 2.50
C VAL A 227 -3.29 0.20 1.20
N GLY A 228 -3.92 1.31 0.91
CA GLY A 228 -4.58 1.50 -0.36
C GLY A 228 -5.10 2.91 -0.56
N THR A 229 -5.56 3.15 -1.78
CA THR A 229 -6.33 4.34 -2.16
C THR A 229 -7.70 3.91 -2.68
N PRO A 230 -8.80 4.51 -2.17
CA PRO A 230 -10.15 4.18 -2.64
C PRO A 230 -10.39 4.54 -4.10
N LEU A 231 -9.71 5.59 -4.58
CA LEU A 231 -9.80 6.07 -5.95
C LEU A 231 -8.52 6.83 -6.28
N TRP A 232 -7.84 6.46 -7.36
CA TRP A 232 -6.73 7.25 -7.88
C TRP A 232 -7.16 8.69 -8.19
N SER A 233 -6.25 9.65 -8.07
CA SER A 233 -6.52 11.07 -8.35
C SER A 233 -7.00 11.34 -9.78
N ASP A 234 -6.66 10.46 -10.73
CA ASP A 234 -7.13 10.49 -12.13
C ASP A 234 -8.48 9.79 -12.35
N GLY A 235 -9.12 9.29 -11.29
CA GLY A 235 -10.41 8.60 -11.36
C GLY A 235 -10.38 7.19 -11.96
N SER A 236 -9.21 6.61 -12.21
CA SER A 236 -9.05 5.35 -12.97
C SER A 236 -9.28 4.07 -12.16
N GLY A 237 -9.70 4.15 -10.90
CA GLY A 237 -9.96 3.00 -10.03
C GLY A 237 -9.24 3.08 -8.69
N ASN A 238 -9.21 1.98 -7.97
CA ASN A 238 -8.58 1.82 -6.66
C ASN A 238 -7.40 0.85 -6.74
N HIS A 239 -6.55 0.86 -5.72
CA HIS A 239 -5.51 -0.15 -5.55
C HIS A 239 -5.21 -0.39 -4.08
N SER A 240 -4.71 -1.59 -3.78
CA SER A 240 -4.29 -2.01 -2.44
C SER A 240 -2.93 -2.68 -2.51
N TRP A 241 -2.10 -2.43 -1.49
CA TRP A 241 -0.75 -2.99 -1.37
C TRP A 241 -0.37 -3.16 0.10
N VAL A 242 0.89 -3.42 0.38
CA VAL A 242 1.40 -3.73 1.72
C VAL A 242 2.50 -2.76 2.11
N GLU A 243 2.49 -2.29 3.34
CA GLU A 243 3.65 -1.66 3.98
C GLU A 243 4.28 -2.58 5.03
N ILE A 244 5.60 -2.59 5.05
CA ILE A 244 6.48 -3.37 5.94
C ILE A 244 7.30 -2.40 6.78
N TYR A 245 7.32 -2.60 8.11
CA TYR A 245 8.16 -1.80 8.98
C TYR A 245 9.54 -2.42 9.13
N ASP A 246 10.57 -1.67 8.78
CA ASP A 246 11.96 -2.04 8.94
C ASP A 246 12.80 -0.84 9.39
N SER A 247 13.69 -1.07 10.34
CA SER A 247 14.72 -0.08 10.76
C SER A 247 14.17 1.31 11.08
N GLY A 248 12.95 1.39 11.64
CA GLY A 248 12.33 2.65 12.05
C GLY A 248 11.45 3.30 10.97
N GLN A 249 11.29 2.68 9.81
CA GLN A 249 10.55 3.23 8.66
C GLN A 249 9.57 2.22 8.07
N TRP A 250 8.57 2.73 7.36
CA TRP A 250 7.66 1.94 6.56
C TRP A 250 8.11 1.93 5.11
N HIS A 251 8.19 0.73 4.52
CA HIS A 251 8.53 0.44 3.14
C HIS A 251 7.34 -0.22 2.46
N PHE A 252 7.13 -0.01 1.17
CA PHE A 252 5.97 -0.58 0.47
C PHE A 252 6.34 -1.61 -0.60
N THR A 253 5.38 -2.50 -0.91
CA THR A 253 5.47 -3.45 -2.02
C THR A 253 4.07 -3.83 -2.50
N GLY A 254 3.89 -4.01 -3.82
CA GLY A 254 2.67 -4.60 -4.37
C GLY A 254 2.62 -6.11 -4.10
N ALA A 255 1.50 -6.61 -3.58
CA ALA A 255 1.33 -8.03 -3.29
C ALA A 255 1.18 -8.85 -4.59
N ALA A 256 1.99 -9.88 -4.76
CA ALA A 256 2.17 -10.66 -5.99
C ALA A 256 2.76 -9.86 -7.17
N GLU A 257 3.25 -8.66 -6.92
CA GLU A 257 3.79 -7.72 -7.90
C GLU A 257 5.22 -7.27 -7.52
N PRO A 258 6.13 -8.19 -7.11
CA PRO A 258 7.46 -7.80 -6.65
C PRO A 258 8.29 -7.19 -7.78
N VAL A 259 9.04 -6.15 -7.46
CA VAL A 259 10.03 -5.55 -8.36
C VAL A 259 11.43 -5.94 -7.88
N GLY A 260 11.86 -7.15 -8.23
CA GLY A 260 13.10 -7.73 -7.74
C GLY A 260 13.04 -8.10 -6.27
N GLU A 261 14.12 -7.79 -5.53
CA GLU A 261 14.26 -8.06 -4.10
C GLU A 261 14.14 -6.77 -3.25
N ASP A 262 13.91 -5.62 -3.89
CA ASP A 262 13.84 -4.32 -3.24
C ASP A 262 12.38 -3.96 -2.93
N LEU A 263 12.16 -3.34 -1.76
CA LEU A 263 10.94 -2.61 -1.43
C LEU A 263 11.00 -1.18 -2.00
N ASP A 264 9.91 -0.42 -1.84
CA ASP A 264 9.73 0.94 -2.34
C ASP A 264 9.79 1.07 -3.88
N LYS A 265 9.57 -0.04 -4.57
CA LYS A 265 9.47 -0.12 -6.02
C LYS A 265 8.16 -0.81 -6.40
N ALA A 266 7.34 -0.14 -7.20
CA ALA A 266 6.09 -0.69 -7.72
C ALA A 266 5.66 0.04 -8.99
N TRP A 267 4.89 -0.63 -9.85
CA TRP A 267 4.32 -0.03 -11.06
C TRP A 267 3.43 1.18 -10.72
N PHE A 268 2.79 1.17 -9.56
CA PHE A 268 1.88 2.24 -9.12
C PHE A 268 2.59 3.44 -8.46
N ALA A 269 3.91 3.41 -8.24
CA ALA A 269 4.61 4.43 -7.47
C ALA A 269 4.41 5.86 -8.02
N ALA A 270 4.51 6.04 -9.34
CA ALA A 270 4.27 7.33 -9.98
C ALA A 270 2.82 7.81 -9.79
N ARG A 271 1.86 6.90 -9.82
CA ARG A 271 0.45 7.22 -9.58
C ARG A 271 0.16 7.53 -8.11
N ALA A 272 0.78 6.78 -7.20
CA ALA A 272 0.70 7.03 -5.77
C ALA A 272 1.23 8.42 -5.39
N SER A 273 2.25 8.92 -6.08
CA SER A 273 2.79 10.26 -5.83
C SER A 273 1.83 11.41 -6.18
N THR A 274 0.78 11.17 -6.97
CA THR A 274 -0.27 12.15 -7.30
C THR A 274 -1.46 12.12 -6.33
N ALA A 275 -1.41 11.27 -5.30
CA ALA A 275 -2.45 11.20 -4.28
C ALA A 275 -2.57 12.53 -3.52
N ILE A 276 -3.76 12.81 -3.00
CA ILE A 276 -4.10 14.10 -2.37
C ILE A 276 -4.30 13.89 -0.86
N GLU A 277 -3.37 14.39 -0.07
CA GLU A 277 -3.41 14.28 1.39
C GLU A 277 -4.70 14.88 1.96
N GLY A 278 -5.32 14.20 2.92
CA GLY A 278 -6.58 14.60 3.54
C GLY A 278 -7.82 14.45 2.67
N HIS A 279 -7.69 14.03 1.40
CA HIS A 279 -8.85 13.85 0.53
C HIS A 279 -9.56 12.53 0.80
N PRO A 280 -10.89 12.49 1.00
CA PRO A 280 -11.61 11.29 1.42
C PRO A 280 -11.51 10.10 0.44
N GLN A 281 -11.25 10.35 -0.83
CA GLN A 281 -11.16 9.32 -1.88
C GLN A 281 -9.76 9.20 -2.51
N HIS A 282 -8.98 10.29 -2.54
CA HIS A 282 -7.70 10.33 -3.26
C HIS A 282 -6.49 10.28 -2.34
N ALA A 283 -6.68 10.15 -1.03
CA ALA A 283 -5.60 9.92 -0.09
C ALA A 283 -5.13 8.45 -0.13
N ILE A 284 -3.91 8.24 0.30
CA ILE A 284 -3.37 6.92 0.58
C ILE A 284 -3.52 6.66 2.07
N LEU A 285 -4.23 5.60 2.41
CA LEU A 285 -4.59 5.27 3.77
C LEU A 285 -3.97 3.93 4.18
N ALA A 286 -3.33 3.90 5.34
CA ALA A 286 -2.82 2.68 5.95
C ALA A 286 -3.72 2.25 7.11
N VAL A 287 -4.12 0.99 7.12
CA VAL A 287 -4.93 0.43 8.21
C VAL A 287 -4.12 0.39 9.50
N THR A 288 -4.77 0.72 10.60
CA THR A 288 -4.21 0.68 11.95
C THR A 288 -5.23 0.16 12.96
N TRP A 289 -4.75 -0.52 13.99
CA TRP A 289 -5.55 -0.95 15.13
C TRP A 289 -5.54 0.07 16.27
N ARG A 290 -4.78 1.15 16.13
CA ARG A 290 -4.78 2.27 17.08
C ARG A 290 -6.10 3.02 17.08
N GLN A 291 -6.43 3.66 18.21
CA GLN A 291 -7.64 4.49 18.33
C GLN A 291 -7.41 5.83 17.64
N VAL A 292 -7.83 5.93 16.39
CA VAL A 292 -7.75 7.13 15.55
C VAL A 292 -9.12 7.46 14.95
N PRO A 293 -9.40 8.73 14.63
CA PRO A 293 -10.71 9.14 14.12
C PRO A 293 -10.97 8.77 12.65
N LEU A 294 -9.91 8.58 11.85
CA LEU A 294 -10.03 8.30 10.43
C LEU A 294 -10.34 6.81 10.19
N HIS A 295 -11.16 6.53 9.19
CA HIS A 295 -11.53 5.18 8.78
C HIS A 295 -11.05 4.89 7.37
N PHE A 296 -10.68 3.63 7.11
CA PHE A 296 -10.39 3.15 5.76
C PHE A 296 -11.72 2.99 4.99
N PRO A 297 -11.92 3.70 3.87
CA PRO A 297 -13.14 3.54 3.09
C PRO A 297 -13.09 2.26 2.28
N LEU A 298 -14.13 1.42 2.45
CA LEU A 298 -14.28 0.15 1.74
C LEU A 298 -15.22 0.35 0.55
N PRO A 299 -14.76 0.32 -0.71
CA PRO A 299 -15.64 0.54 -1.88
C PRO A 299 -16.79 -0.46 -1.97
N TRP A 300 -16.61 -1.68 -1.46
CA TRP A 300 -17.62 -2.76 -1.44
C TRP A 300 -18.53 -2.72 -0.20
N SER A 301 -18.22 -1.88 0.78
CA SER A 301 -18.99 -1.72 2.04
C SER A 301 -18.91 -0.28 2.52
N SER A 302 -19.48 0.64 1.73
CA SER A 302 -19.31 2.10 1.90
C SER A 302 -19.79 2.66 3.25
N GLU A 303 -20.69 1.94 3.96
CA GLU A 303 -21.19 2.34 5.27
C GLU A 303 -20.35 1.80 6.44
N ASP A 304 -19.43 0.88 6.18
CA ASP A 304 -18.57 0.32 7.23
C ASP A 304 -17.52 1.37 7.69
N ARG A 305 -17.53 1.63 8.99
CA ARG A 305 -16.59 2.55 9.68
C ARG A 305 -15.78 1.84 10.74
N SER A 306 -15.78 0.50 10.72
CA SER A 306 -15.09 -0.30 11.74
C SER A 306 -13.56 -0.34 11.54
N ILE A 307 -13.08 -0.12 10.32
CA ILE A 307 -11.67 -0.21 9.97
C ILE A 307 -11.01 1.16 10.11
N ARG A 308 -10.11 1.29 11.07
CA ARG A 308 -9.38 2.55 11.31
C ARG A 308 -8.18 2.67 10.39
N ALA A 309 -7.83 3.91 10.04
CA ALA A 309 -6.72 4.19 9.17
C ALA A 309 -5.97 5.47 9.57
N VAL A 310 -4.75 5.58 9.10
CA VAL A 310 -3.96 6.82 9.10
C VAL A 310 -3.68 7.25 7.66
N ASP A 311 -3.68 8.55 7.42
CA ASP A 311 -3.28 9.11 6.13
C ASP A 311 -1.75 9.05 6.01
N VAL A 312 -1.27 8.38 4.98
CA VAL A 312 0.16 8.19 4.71
C VAL A 312 0.58 8.76 3.35
N THR A 313 -0.26 9.59 2.77
CA THR A 313 -0.08 10.17 1.43
C THR A 313 1.26 10.89 1.28
N SER A 314 1.68 11.66 2.29
CA SER A 314 2.95 12.39 2.27
C SER A 314 4.18 11.50 2.06
N ARG A 315 4.12 10.23 2.48
CA ARG A 315 5.20 9.25 2.28
C ARG A 315 5.41 8.93 0.80
N TYR A 316 4.33 8.90 0.03
CA TYR A 316 4.34 8.57 -1.40
C TYR A 316 4.64 9.78 -2.28
N SER A 317 4.42 10.99 -1.80
CA SER A 317 4.72 12.22 -2.55
C SER A 317 6.20 12.36 -2.90
N SER A 318 7.10 11.78 -2.10
CA SER A 318 8.56 11.80 -2.33
C SER A 318 9.04 10.74 -3.32
N VAL A 319 8.18 9.80 -3.73
CA VAL A 319 8.52 8.70 -4.65
C VAL A 319 8.20 9.08 -6.11
N ALA A 320 7.81 10.33 -6.35
CA ALA A 320 7.45 10.83 -7.67
C ALA A 320 8.59 10.57 -8.67
N GLN A 321 8.27 9.85 -9.74
CA GLN A 321 9.13 9.85 -10.91
C GLN A 321 9.03 11.25 -11.53
N GLU A 322 10.12 12.01 -11.52
CA GLU A 322 10.14 13.31 -12.20
C GLU A 322 9.88 13.11 -13.68
N VAL A 323 8.72 13.59 -14.15
CA VAL A 323 8.45 13.71 -15.57
C VAL A 323 9.13 14.99 -16.05
N PRO A 324 10.12 14.93 -16.96
CA PRO A 324 10.83 16.12 -17.41
C PRO A 324 9.87 17.17 -18.01
N GLU A 325 10.22 18.43 -17.89
CA GLU A 325 9.45 19.54 -18.49
C GLU A 325 9.23 19.31 -19.99
N GLY A 326 8.02 19.51 -20.47
CA GLY A 326 7.61 19.23 -21.84
C GLY A 326 7.38 17.75 -22.17
N MET A 327 7.49 16.87 -21.20
CA MET A 327 7.17 15.45 -21.33
C MET A 327 5.90 15.10 -20.55
N LYS A 328 5.26 13.99 -20.90
CA LYS A 328 4.13 13.44 -20.16
C LYS A 328 4.21 11.91 -20.09
N GLN A 329 3.62 11.35 -19.07
CA GLN A 329 3.46 9.92 -18.92
C GLN A 329 2.23 9.46 -19.68
N VAL A 330 2.40 8.51 -20.59
CA VAL A 330 1.32 7.93 -21.41
C VAL A 330 1.24 6.45 -21.12
N ARG A 331 0.03 5.96 -20.92
CA ARG A 331 -0.28 4.55 -20.65
C ARG A 331 -0.87 3.90 -21.90
N PHE A 332 -0.56 2.60 -22.07
CA PHE A 332 -1.04 1.80 -23.18
C PHE A 332 -1.73 0.54 -22.69
N VAL A 333 -2.92 0.27 -23.20
CA VAL A 333 -3.66 -0.97 -23.01
C VAL A 333 -4.06 -1.54 -24.36
N ALA A 334 -3.96 -2.86 -24.54
CA ALA A 334 -4.42 -3.56 -25.72
C ALA A 334 -5.64 -4.41 -25.36
N ILE A 335 -6.77 -4.17 -26.04
CA ILE A 335 -8.05 -4.86 -25.79
C ILE A 335 -8.48 -5.57 -27.07
N ASP A 336 -8.72 -6.87 -26.97
CA ASP A 336 -9.18 -7.72 -28.07
C ASP A 336 -10.67 -7.49 -28.38
N HIS A 337 -11.17 -8.09 -29.44
CA HIS A 337 -12.58 -8.00 -29.86
C HIS A 337 -13.58 -8.52 -28.81
N ASP A 338 -13.15 -9.42 -27.94
CA ASP A 338 -13.95 -9.96 -26.84
C ASP A 338 -13.93 -9.09 -25.56
N GLY A 339 -13.24 -7.93 -25.59
CA GLY A 339 -13.06 -7.05 -24.45
C GLY A 339 -11.93 -7.44 -23.50
N THR A 340 -11.21 -8.51 -23.80
CA THR A 340 -10.11 -9.05 -22.97
C THR A 340 -8.82 -8.24 -23.17
N ARG A 341 -8.13 -7.88 -22.11
CA ARG A 341 -6.79 -7.28 -22.18
C ARG A 341 -5.79 -8.30 -22.70
N ARG A 342 -4.91 -7.85 -23.59
CA ARG A 342 -3.87 -8.70 -24.20
C ARG A 342 -2.48 -8.16 -24.00
N SER A 343 -1.55 -9.09 -23.89
CA SER A 343 -0.10 -8.80 -23.90
C SER A 343 0.35 -8.64 -25.35
N VAL A 344 0.50 -7.37 -25.80
CA VAL A 344 0.84 -7.03 -27.18
C VAL A 344 2.13 -6.22 -27.17
N ALA A 345 3.11 -6.64 -27.96
CA ALA A 345 4.33 -5.87 -28.16
C ALA A 345 4.01 -4.61 -28.98
N ILE A 346 4.43 -3.45 -28.47
CA ILE A 346 4.24 -2.18 -29.18
C ILE A 346 5.57 -1.46 -29.39
N ARG A 347 5.60 -0.68 -30.46
CA ARG A 347 6.66 0.26 -30.77
C ARG A 347 6.05 1.64 -30.96
N VAL A 348 6.58 2.64 -30.28
CA VAL A 348 6.15 4.02 -30.34
C VAL A 348 7.23 4.84 -31.01
N THR A 349 6.91 5.53 -32.11
CA THR A 349 7.79 6.43 -32.86
C THR A 349 7.19 7.82 -32.95
N MET A 350 8.03 8.82 -32.99
CA MET A 350 7.63 10.21 -33.30
C MET A 350 7.81 10.46 -34.81
N PRO A 351 6.91 11.19 -35.46
CA PRO A 351 7.05 11.52 -36.87
C PRO A 351 8.39 12.17 -37.18
N GLY A 352 9.08 11.66 -38.19
CA GLY A 352 10.40 12.14 -38.61
C GLY A 352 11.56 11.69 -37.74
N SER A 353 11.34 10.80 -36.76
CA SER A 353 12.41 10.21 -35.92
C SER A 353 12.63 8.74 -36.26
N GLU A 354 13.89 8.33 -36.38
CA GLU A 354 14.25 6.90 -36.46
C GLU A 354 14.30 6.22 -35.07
N LYS A 355 14.27 7.03 -33.98
CA LYS A 355 14.26 6.52 -32.60
C LYS A 355 12.86 6.05 -32.24
N PHE A 356 12.79 4.95 -31.51
CA PHE A 356 11.53 4.40 -30.98
C PHE A 356 11.66 4.00 -29.51
N LEU A 357 10.54 3.97 -28.82
CA LEU A 357 10.37 3.29 -27.55
C LEU A 357 9.60 1.99 -27.82
N ALA A 358 9.89 0.95 -27.06
CA ALA A 358 9.20 -0.34 -27.19
C ALA A 358 8.83 -0.89 -25.84
N GLY A 359 7.73 -1.63 -25.78
CA GLY A 359 7.28 -2.32 -24.59
C GLY A 359 6.19 -3.33 -24.92
N THR A 360 5.67 -3.98 -23.89
CA THR A 360 4.59 -4.95 -24.03
C THR A 360 3.44 -4.56 -23.08
N THR A 361 2.22 -4.47 -23.59
CA THR A 361 1.03 -4.18 -22.79
C THR A 361 0.75 -5.29 -21.79
N ARG A 362 0.05 -4.96 -20.71
CA ARG A 362 -0.34 -5.90 -19.66
C ARG A 362 -1.65 -6.61 -20.00
N ASP A 363 -1.69 -7.93 -19.83
CA ASP A 363 -2.92 -8.71 -19.96
C ASP A 363 -3.67 -8.86 -18.62
N GLU A 364 -4.70 -9.71 -18.58
CA GLU A 364 -5.57 -9.90 -17.41
C GLU A 364 -4.90 -10.56 -16.19
N ARG A 365 -3.68 -11.06 -16.33
CA ARG A 365 -2.89 -11.59 -15.19
C ARG A 365 -2.31 -10.51 -14.30
N PHE A 366 -2.31 -9.26 -14.77
CA PHE A 366 -1.84 -8.08 -14.04
C PHE A 366 -3.03 -7.28 -13.50
N ASP A 367 -2.81 -6.49 -12.45
CA ASP A 367 -3.84 -5.60 -11.92
C ASP A 367 -4.51 -4.78 -13.05
N THR A 368 -5.81 -4.53 -12.89
CA THR A 368 -6.58 -3.78 -13.90
C THR A 368 -5.99 -2.40 -14.20
N ASN A 369 -5.31 -1.82 -13.22
CA ASN A 369 -4.69 -0.51 -13.33
C ASN A 369 -3.21 -0.57 -13.77
N ASP A 370 -2.58 -1.74 -13.79
CA ASP A 370 -1.20 -1.91 -14.29
C ASP A 370 -1.23 -1.86 -15.83
N HIS A 371 -0.69 -0.79 -16.37
CA HIS A 371 -0.56 -0.56 -17.80
C HIS A 371 0.90 -0.38 -18.19
N LEU A 372 1.22 -0.61 -19.45
CA LEU A 372 2.52 -0.20 -19.98
C LEU A 372 2.60 1.33 -19.98
N GLU A 373 3.63 1.89 -19.36
CA GLU A 373 3.85 3.33 -19.26
C GLU A 373 5.09 3.76 -20.04
N MET A 374 5.00 4.90 -20.72
CA MET A 374 6.10 5.54 -21.43
C MET A 374 6.09 7.04 -21.19
N ILE A 375 7.27 7.65 -21.02
CA ILE A 375 7.42 9.11 -20.96
C ILE A 375 7.64 9.62 -22.38
N LEU A 376 6.73 10.45 -22.87
CA LEU A 376 6.68 10.97 -24.24
C LEU A 376 6.60 12.49 -24.24
N PRO A 377 7.04 13.19 -25.31
CA PRO A 377 6.87 14.64 -25.42
C PRO A 377 5.36 15.00 -25.35
N ALA A 378 5.01 15.93 -24.46
CA ALA A 378 3.68 16.52 -24.41
C ALA A 378 3.39 17.24 -25.74
N GLU A 379 2.18 17.41 -26.14
CA GLU A 379 1.80 18.15 -27.37
C GLU A 379 2.47 17.65 -28.67
N SER A 380 2.70 16.34 -28.75
CA SER A 380 3.25 15.69 -29.94
C SER A 380 2.28 14.71 -30.54
N SER A 381 2.52 14.34 -31.81
CA SER A 381 1.89 13.18 -32.44
C SER A 381 2.82 12.00 -32.36
N ILE A 382 2.29 10.82 -32.09
CA ILE A 382 3.04 9.56 -32.06
C ILE A 382 2.42 8.54 -33.01
N GLN A 383 3.26 7.67 -33.54
CA GLN A 383 2.83 6.48 -34.28
C GLN A 383 3.07 5.25 -33.40
N VAL A 384 2.02 4.50 -33.13
CA VAL A 384 2.06 3.25 -32.36
C VAL A 384 1.92 2.08 -33.33
N THR A 385 2.92 1.23 -33.36
CA THR A 385 2.88 -0.05 -34.08
C THR A 385 2.61 -1.17 -33.08
N ALA A 386 1.47 -1.82 -33.16
CA ALA A 386 1.07 -2.94 -32.29
C ALA A 386 1.17 -4.27 -33.04
N MET A 387 1.79 -5.27 -32.43
CA MET A 387 2.05 -6.60 -32.99
C MET A 387 1.01 -7.59 -32.48
N TRP A 388 -0.17 -7.63 -33.11
CA TRP A 388 -1.24 -8.56 -32.77
C TRP A 388 -1.01 -9.95 -33.40
N PRO A 389 -1.57 -11.02 -32.83
CA PRO A 389 -1.55 -12.34 -33.49
C PRO A 389 -2.16 -12.33 -34.91
N SER A 390 -3.14 -11.47 -35.12
CA SER A 390 -3.80 -11.24 -36.42
C SER A 390 -2.97 -10.45 -37.43
N GLY A 391 -1.84 -9.85 -36.99
CA GLY A 391 -0.96 -9.04 -37.82
C GLY A 391 -0.56 -7.72 -37.16
N GLN A 392 0.23 -6.95 -37.87
CA GLN A 392 0.70 -5.64 -37.42
C GLN A 392 -0.37 -4.58 -37.68
N LEU A 393 -0.65 -3.75 -36.67
CA LEU A 393 -1.50 -2.57 -36.80
C LEU A 393 -0.66 -1.32 -36.49
N VAL A 394 -0.87 -0.26 -37.27
CA VAL A 394 -0.21 1.03 -37.08
C VAL A 394 -1.28 2.10 -36.89
N GLU A 395 -1.23 2.81 -35.78
CA GLU A 395 -2.16 3.89 -35.44
C GLU A 395 -1.38 5.17 -35.15
N THR A 396 -2.00 6.32 -35.39
CA THR A 396 -1.44 7.63 -35.04
C THR A 396 -2.31 8.27 -33.96
N HIS A 397 -1.67 8.71 -32.89
CA HIS A 397 -2.32 9.35 -31.74
C HIS A 397 -1.73 10.72 -31.50
N GLY A 398 -2.57 11.74 -31.36
CA GLY A 398 -2.18 13.04 -30.82
C GLY A 398 -2.06 12.94 -29.29
N LEU A 399 -1.03 13.55 -28.73
CA LEU A 399 -0.83 13.61 -27.28
C LEU A 399 -1.28 14.96 -26.70
N GLU A 400 -2.10 15.71 -27.40
CA GLU A 400 -2.68 16.96 -26.93
C GLU A 400 -3.76 16.71 -25.85
N GLY A 401 -3.83 17.59 -24.84
CA GLY A 401 -4.79 17.47 -23.75
C GLY A 401 -4.49 16.36 -22.74
N ASP A 402 -5.52 16.03 -21.93
CA ASP A 402 -5.41 15.16 -20.74
C ASP A 402 -5.80 13.70 -21.02
N GLN A 403 -5.32 13.09 -22.10
CA GLN A 403 -5.53 11.65 -22.35
C GLN A 403 -4.33 10.81 -21.89
N PRO A 404 -4.33 10.31 -20.65
CA PRO A 404 -3.21 9.54 -20.13
C PRO A 404 -3.23 8.07 -20.57
N LEU A 405 -4.31 7.57 -21.20
CA LEU A 405 -4.48 6.17 -21.59
C LEU A 405 -4.84 6.04 -23.08
N ILE A 406 -3.99 5.32 -23.82
CA ILE A 406 -4.24 4.93 -25.22
C ILE A 406 -4.69 3.47 -25.25
N THR A 407 -5.89 3.24 -25.77
CA THR A 407 -6.44 1.89 -25.97
C THR A 407 -6.19 1.46 -27.40
N LEU A 408 -5.55 0.31 -27.58
CA LEU A 408 -5.24 -0.31 -28.87
C LEU A 408 -6.19 -1.49 -29.10
N HIS A 409 -6.72 -1.58 -30.32
CA HIS A 409 -7.59 -2.69 -30.73
C HIS A 409 -6.98 -3.41 -31.93
N PRO A 410 -7.22 -4.73 -32.13
CA PRO A 410 -6.83 -5.40 -33.36
C PRO A 410 -7.63 -4.89 -34.56
N ALA A 411 -7.10 -5.10 -35.76
CA ALA A 411 -7.83 -4.75 -36.99
C ALA A 411 -9.20 -5.46 -37.02
N PRO A 412 -10.24 -4.81 -37.55
CA PRO A 412 -11.56 -5.45 -37.74
C PRO A 412 -11.42 -6.79 -38.47
N VAL A 413 -12.15 -7.80 -37.99
CA VAL A 413 -12.21 -9.08 -38.68
C VAL A 413 -13.04 -8.90 -39.95
N GLU A 414 -12.41 -8.93 -41.14
CA GLU A 414 -13.15 -9.01 -42.40
C GLU A 414 -13.91 -10.32 -42.46
N ILE A 415 -15.21 -10.29 -42.24
CA ILE A 415 -16.10 -11.40 -42.56
C ILE A 415 -16.19 -11.46 -44.09
N ARG A 416 -15.41 -12.32 -44.74
CA ARG A 416 -15.65 -12.62 -46.14
C ARG A 416 -17.03 -13.26 -46.24
N PRO A 417 -17.92 -12.76 -47.06
CA PRO A 417 -19.18 -13.43 -47.34
C PRO A 417 -18.83 -14.85 -47.82
N SER A 418 -19.45 -15.85 -47.23
CA SER A 418 -19.39 -17.20 -47.75
C SER A 418 -19.90 -17.16 -49.23
N ASP A 419 -19.06 -17.62 -50.17
CA ASP A 419 -19.52 -17.80 -51.55
C ASP A 419 -20.79 -18.65 -51.51
N PRO A 420 -21.86 -18.24 -52.17
CA PRO A 420 -23.07 -19.07 -52.29
C PRO A 420 -22.70 -20.33 -53.11
N GLU A 421 -22.93 -21.53 -52.51
CA GLU A 421 -22.91 -22.81 -53.23
C GLU A 421 -23.97 -22.87 -54.33
#